data_be74ddf26e3f25e2438ec10f51e8433b
#
_entry.id   be74ddf26e3f25e2438ec10f51e8433b
#
_cell.length_a   1.000
_cell.length_b   1.000
_cell.length_c   1.000
_cell.angle_alpha   90.00
_cell.angle_beta   90.00
_cell.angle_gamma   90.00
#
_symmetry.space_group_name_H-M   'P 1'
#
loop_
_entity.id
_entity.type
_entity.pdbx_description
1 polymer ?
#
loop_
_entity_poly.entity_id
_entity_poly.type
_entity_poly.pdbx_seq_one_letter_code
_entity_poly.pdbx_strand_id
1 'polypeptide(L)'
;MSSCATPTSLMPHALDLANLPDADVVALALEGREAAHRELIRRYERPVFSLVFRMVRDRELAEDLTQDSFIKVLSHLDRYRSEFKFSSWLFKIANNVAIDHLRRRQLDTVSMDGSPHATTPDAVMASAIELSDASESALEEMEAKELGSAIEQAIARLRPEYRSCILLRHVEGRSYEEIATTLDLPLGTVKTYIHRARHELRPALEHTRE
;
A
#
# COMPACT_ATOMS: atom_id res chain seq x y z
N MET A 1 18.55 12.18 -64.32
CA MET A 1 19.19 12.27 -63.00
C MET A 1 18.08 12.54 -61.96
N SER A 2 17.49 11.43 -61.50
CA SER A 2 16.39 11.52 -60.52
C SER A 2 16.95 11.30 -59.13
N SER A 3 16.88 12.34 -58.33
CA SER A 3 17.26 12.31 -56.90
C SER A 3 16.14 11.66 -56.11
N CYS A 4 16.38 10.48 -55.57
CA CYS A 4 15.47 9.74 -54.67
C CYS A 4 15.72 10.27 -53.27
N ALA A 5 14.85 11.14 -52.79
CA ALA A 5 14.83 11.56 -51.37
C ALA A 5 14.18 10.46 -50.52
N THR A 6 14.97 9.77 -49.70
CA THR A 6 14.52 8.87 -48.69
C THR A 6 13.77 9.66 -47.59
N PRO A 7 12.57 9.27 -47.21
CA PRO A 7 11.89 9.89 -46.07
C PRO A 7 12.63 9.51 -44.79
N THR A 8 13.17 10.50 -44.12
CA THR A 8 13.68 10.37 -42.75
C THR A 8 12.54 9.93 -41.87
N SER A 9 12.59 8.68 -41.44
CA SER A 9 11.68 8.11 -40.43
C SER A 9 11.86 8.92 -39.14
N LEU A 10 10.89 9.79 -38.83
CA LEU A 10 10.76 10.39 -37.51
C LEU A 10 10.56 9.25 -36.51
N MET A 11 11.62 8.92 -35.80
CA MET A 11 11.48 8.13 -34.56
C MET A 11 10.49 8.87 -33.68
N PRO A 12 9.38 8.23 -33.23
CA PRO A 12 8.49 8.86 -32.28
C PRO A 12 9.30 9.13 -31.00
N HIS A 13 9.36 10.39 -30.60
CA HIS A 13 9.90 10.79 -29.30
C HIS A 13 9.39 9.79 -28.27
N ALA A 14 10.30 9.12 -27.56
CA ALA A 14 9.95 8.25 -26.45
C ALA A 14 9.10 9.10 -25.50
N LEU A 15 7.80 8.80 -25.43
CA LEU A 15 6.88 9.46 -24.51
C LEU A 15 7.49 9.31 -23.12
N ASP A 16 7.81 10.43 -22.49
CA ASP A 16 8.32 10.44 -21.12
C ASP A 16 7.18 10.07 -20.17
N LEU A 17 6.91 8.77 -20.06
CA LEU A 17 5.84 8.22 -19.26
C LEU A 17 5.96 8.63 -17.79
N ALA A 18 7.18 8.94 -17.31
CA ALA A 18 7.42 9.28 -15.92
C ALA A 18 6.71 10.58 -15.50
N ASN A 19 6.54 11.52 -16.43
CA ASN A 19 5.90 12.82 -16.17
C ASN A 19 4.42 12.88 -16.57
N LEU A 20 3.85 11.83 -17.16
CA LEU A 20 2.44 11.79 -17.53
C LEU A 20 1.55 11.57 -16.30
N PRO A 21 0.34 12.17 -16.27
CA PRO A 21 -0.70 11.83 -15.31
C PRO A 21 -1.06 10.34 -15.37
N ASP A 22 -1.48 9.76 -14.24
CA ASP A 22 -1.86 8.34 -14.19
C ASP A 22 -2.94 7.96 -15.21
N ALA A 23 -3.93 8.84 -15.42
CA ALA A 23 -5.01 8.60 -16.38
C ALA A 23 -4.47 8.40 -17.81
N ASP A 24 -3.47 9.17 -18.20
CA ASP A 24 -2.83 9.05 -19.52
C ASP A 24 -1.99 7.78 -19.63
N VAL A 25 -1.26 7.43 -18.56
CA VAL A 25 -0.49 6.17 -18.51
C VAL A 25 -1.44 4.97 -18.56
N VAL A 26 -2.58 5.02 -17.87
CA VAL A 26 -3.60 3.97 -17.93
C VAL A 26 -4.19 3.85 -19.34
N ALA A 27 -4.49 4.97 -20.02
CA ALA A 27 -4.97 4.94 -21.40
C ALA A 27 -3.98 4.24 -22.33
N LEU A 28 -2.69 4.57 -22.21
CA LEU A 28 -1.62 3.91 -22.98
C LEU A 28 -1.46 2.41 -22.63
N ALA A 29 -1.67 2.04 -21.36
CA ALA A 29 -1.66 0.64 -20.95
C ALA A 29 -2.84 -0.14 -21.55
N LEU A 30 -4.03 0.47 -21.62
CA LEU A 30 -5.21 -0.11 -22.28
C LEU A 30 -5.02 -0.26 -23.79
N GLU A 31 -4.19 0.57 -24.42
CA GLU A 31 -3.76 0.38 -25.83
C GLU A 31 -2.77 -0.80 -26.00
N GLY A 32 -2.39 -1.49 -24.92
CA GLY A 32 -1.45 -2.60 -24.93
C GLY A 32 0.03 -2.19 -24.88
N ARG A 33 0.34 -0.95 -24.55
CA ARG A 33 1.73 -0.50 -24.39
C ARG A 33 2.37 -1.06 -23.13
N GLU A 34 3.24 -2.02 -23.28
CA GLU A 34 3.96 -2.68 -22.19
C GLU A 34 4.76 -1.68 -21.29
N ALA A 35 5.33 -0.65 -21.90
CA ALA A 35 6.05 0.39 -21.17
C ALA A 35 5.13 1.15 -20.19
N ALA A 36 3.85 1.35 -20.51
CA ALA A 36 2.89 1.99 -19.63
C ALA A 36 2.50 1.07 -18.44
N HIS A 37 2.35 -0.24 -18.65
CA HIS A 37 2.16 -1.19 -17.56
C HIS A 37 3.35 -1.18 -16.59
N ARG A 38 4.57 -1.21 -17.10
CA ARG A 38 5.80 -1.12 -16.28
C ARG A 38 5.87 0.18 -15.50
N GLU A 39 5.47 1.29 -16.10
CA GLU A 39 5.46 2.58 -15.42
C GLU A 39 4.44 2.62 -14.26
N LEU A 40 3.23 2.07 -14.44
CA LEU A 40 2.25 1.96 -13.35
C LEU A 40 2.79 1.12 -12.18
N ILE A 41 3.42 -0.02 -12.48
CA ILE A 41 4.06 -0.85 -11.43
C ILE A 41 5.15 -0.05 -10.73
N ARG A 42 6.08 0.57 -11.46
CA ARG A 42 7.20 1.33 -10.91
C ARG A 42 6.75 2.45 -9.95
N ARG A 43 5.67 3.15 -10.29
CA ARG A 43 5.12 4.24 -9.45
C ARG A 43 4.56 3.74 -8.13
N TYR A 44 3.93 2.57 -8.15
CA TYR A 44 3.07 2.12 -7.05
C TYR A 44 3.57 0.88 -6.31
N GLU A 45 4.60 0.19 -6.80
CA GLU A 45 5.14 -1.01 -6.16
C GLU A 45 5.50 -0.78 -4.69
N ARG A 46 6.32 0.25 -4.42
CA ARG A 46 6.74 0.57 -3.04
C ARG A 46 5.59 0.98 -2.12
N PRO A 47 4.70 1.92 -2.49
CA PRO A 47 3.55 2.27 -1.67
C PRO A 47 2.61 1.09 -1.41
N VAL A 48 2.31 0.27 -2.42
CA VAL A 48 1.45 -0.91 -2.26
C VAL A 48 2.10 -1.94 -1.36
N PHE A 49 3.38 -2.27 -1.59
CA PHE A 49 4.12 -3.17 -0.72
C PHE A 49 4.14 -2.66 0.73
N SER A 50 4.40 -1.38 0.94
CA SER A 50 4.41 -0.75 2.27
C SER A 50 3.06 -0.91 2.99
N LEU A 51 1.94 -0.68 2.30
CA LEU A 51 0.60 -0.90 2.85
C LEU A 51 0.39 -2.37 3.19
N VAL A 52 0.63 -3.28 2.24
CA VAL A 52 0.39 -4.72 2.40
C VAL A 52 1.28 -5.28 3.50
N PHE A 53 2.57 -4.95 3.53
CA PHE A 53 3.49 -5.39 4.58
C PHE A 53 3.02 -4.96 5.98
N ARG A 54 2.59 -3.71 6.16
CA ARG A 54 2.03 -3.26 7.43
C ARG A 54 0.71 -3.92 7.79
N MET A 55 -0.04 -4.40 6.80
CA MET A 55 -1.26 -5.18 7.02
C MET A 55 -0.96 -6.61 7.50
N VAL A 56 -0.01 -7.32 6.88
CA VAL A 56 0.20 -8.75 7.12
C VAL A 56 1.39 -9.05 8.03
N ARG A 57 2.40 -8.16 8.12
CA ARG A 57 3.61 -8.27 8.93
C ARG A 57 4.49 -9.49 8.62
N ASP A 58 4.43 -9.95 7.41
CA ASP A 58 5.23 -11.01 6.85
C ASP A 58 5.76 -10.53 5.49
N ARG A 59 7.07 -10.56 5.28
CA ARG A 59 7.71 -9.96 4.11
C ARG A 59 7.43 -10.77 2.85
N GLU A 60 7.63 -12.09 2.91
CA GLU A 60 7.42 -12.97 1.76
C GLU A 60 5.95 -12.92 1.32
N LEU A 61 5.04 -13.05 2.29
CA LEU A 61 3.62 -12.91 2.05
C LEU A 61 3.25 -11.52 1.48
N ALA A 62 3.87 -10.46 1.97
CA ALA A 62 3.60 -9.12 1.45
C ALA A 62 4.07 -8.95 0.00
N GLU A 63 5.20 -9.55 -0.37
CA GLU A 63 5.69 -9.58 -1.74
C GLU A 63 4.70 -10.31 -2.66
N ASP A 64 4.22 -11.50 -2.25
CA ASP A 64 3.23 -12.29 -2.99
C ASP A 64 1.90 -11.54 -3.16
N LEU A 65 1.35 -11.00 -2.06
CA LEU A 65 0.08 -10.27 -2.11
C LEU A 65 0.19 -8.95 -2.90
N THR A 66 1.36 -8.34 -2.92
CA THR A 66 1.64 -7.17 -3.77
C THR A 66 1.61 -7.55 -5.24
N GLN A 67 2.26 -8.65 -5.63
CA GLN A 67 2.21 -9.18 -6.99
C GLN A 67 0.79 -9.54 -7.40
N ASP A 68 0.05 -10.27 -6.55
CA ASP A 68 -1.36 -10.61 -6.76
C ASP A 68 -2.23 -9.36 -6.98
N SER A 69 -1.96 -8.30 -6.21
CA SER A 69 -2.66 -7.03 -6.35
C SER A 69 -2.43 -6.41 -7.71
N PHE A 70 -1.18 -6.37 -8.20
CA PHE A 70 -0.87 -5.86 -9.53
C PHE A 70 -1.44 -6.73 -10.64
N ILE A 71 -1.40 -8.07 -10.52
CA ILE A 71 -2.03 -8.97 -11.48
C ILE A 71 -3.53 -8.65 -11.59
N LYS A 72 -4.23 -8.50 -10.45
CA LYS A 72 -5.66 -8.14 -10.43
C LYS A 72 -5.94 -6.77 -11.03
N VAL A 73 -5.11 -5.77 -10.71
CA VAL A 73 -5.23 -4.41 -11.25
C VAL A 73 -5.07 -4.42 -12.77
N LEU A 74 -3.99 -5.02 -13.26
CA LEU A 74 -3.70 -5.03 -14.70
C LEU A 74 -4.70 -5.87 -15.50
N SER A 75 -5.19 -6.98 -14.93
CA SER A 75 -6.22 -7.82 -15.56
C SER A 75 -7.59 -7.15 -15.65
N HIS A 76 -7.86 -6.15 -14.83
CA HIS A 76 -9.14 -5.45 -14.78
C HIS A 76 -8.99 -3.95 -15.02
N LEU A 77 -7.91 -3.55 -15.70
CA LEU A 77 -7.62 -2.15 -15.97
C LEU A 77 -8.72 -1.45 -16.79
N ASP A 78 -9.44 -2.23 -17.62
CA ASP A 78 -10.63 -1.83 -18.37
C ASP A 78 -11.80 -1.37 -17.48
N ARG A 79 -11.82 -1.77 -16.21
CA ARG A 79 -12.84 -1.37 -15.21
C ARG A 79 -12.48 -0.11 -14.46
N TYR A 80 -11.26 0.39 -14.62
CA TYR A 80 -10.87 1.65 -14.00
C TYR A 80 -11.65 2.82 -14.62
N ARG A 81 -12.15 3.70 -13.77
CA ARG A 81 -12.84 4.92 -14.18
C ARG A 81 -11.95 6.12 -13.89
N SER A 82 -11.64 6.89 -14.91
CA SER A 82 -10.77 8.08 -14.81
C SER A 82 -11.33 9.23 -13.95
N GLU A 83 -12.60 9.14 -13.55
CA GLU A 83 -13.24 10.06 -12.59
C GLU A 83 -12.64 9.96 -11.18
N PHE A 84 -12.01 8.82 -10.86
CA PHE A 84 -11.34 8.56 -9.59
C PHE A 84 -9.83 8.50 -9.77
N LYS A 85 -9.08 8.82 -8.69
CA LYS A 85 -7.63 8.65 -8.71
C LYS A 85 -7.27 7.16 -8.89
N PHE A 86 -6.38 6.87 -9.84
CA PHE A 86 -5.88 5.50 -10.07
C PHE A 86 -5.32 4.88 -8.78
N SER A 87 -4.57 5.66 -8.01
CA SER A 87 -4.05 5.22 -6.72
C SER A 87 -5.14 4.76 -5.75
N SER A 88 -6.30 5.43 -5.68
CA SER A 88 -7.39 5.01 -4.79
C SER A 88 -7.98 3.66 -5.21
N TRP A 89 -8.15 3.44 -6.51
CA TRP A 89 -8.62 2.16 -7.05
C TRP A 89 -7.61 1.03 -6.81
N LEU A 90 -6.32 1.27 -7.04
CA LEU A 90 -5.25 0.33 -6.78
C LEU A 90 -5.15 -0.04 -5.29
N PHE A 91 -5.16 0.96 -4.38
CA PHE A 91 -5.13 0.73 -2.94
C PHE A 91 -6.36 -0.03 -2.43
N LYS A 92 -7.54 0.17 -3.04
CA LYS A 92 -8.73 -0.63 -2.75
C LYS A 92 -8.49 -2.10 -3.04
N ILE A 93 -7.93 -2.42 -4.20
CA ILE A 93 -7.64 -3.81 -4.60
C ILE A 93 -6.60 -4.42 -3.66
N ALA A 94 -5.50 -3.74 -3.41
CA ALA A 94 -4.43 -4.22 -2.54
C ALA A 94 -4.91 -4.44 -1.09
N ASN A 95 -5.68 -3.51 -0.55
CA ASN A 95 -6.27 -3.64 0.78
C ASN A 95 -7.23 -4.84 0.87
N ASN A 96 -8.07 -5.04 -0.14
CA ASN A 96 -8.98 -6.18 -0.18
C ASN A 96 -8.22 -7.51 -0.24
N VAL A 97 -7.15 -7.60 -1.04
CA VAL A 97 -6.29 -8.79 -1.11
C VAL A 97 -5.69 -9.10 0.27
N ALA A 98 -5.16 -8.09 0.96
CA ALA A 98 -4.60 -8.26 2.29
C ALA A 98 -5.66 -8.67 3.34
N ILE A 99 -6.84 -8.01 3.36
CA ILE A 99 -7.93 -8.33 4.29
C ILE A 99 -8.46 -9.75 4.04
N ASP A 100 -8.67 -10.13 2.80
CA ASP A 100 -9.16 -11.47 2.45
C ASP A 100 -8.19 -12.55 2.90
N HIS A 101 -6.88 -12.31 2.77
CA HIS A 101 -5.85 -13.22 3.29
C HIS A 101 -5.93 -13.34 4.82
N LEU A 102 -6.00 -12.21 5.53
CA LEU A 102 -6.09 -12.20 7.00
C LEU A 102 -7.34 -12.91 7.50
N ARG A 103 -8.49 -12.74 6.83
CA ARG A 103 -9.75 -13.42 7.17
C ARG A 103 -9.66 -14.94 6.97
N ARG A 104 -9.08 -15.41 5.86
CA ARG A 104 -8.89 -16.84 5.62
C ARG A 104 -8.01 -17.46 6.69
N ARG A 105 -6.86 -16.85 6.99
CA ARG A 105 -5.95 -17.33 8.04
C ARG A 105 -6.66 -17.42 9.41
N GLN A 106 -7.50 -16.46 9.74
CA GLN A 106 -8.27 -16.48 10.99
C GLN A 106 -9.29 -17.64 11.01
N LEU A 107 -9.94 -17.94 9.90
CA LEU A 107 -10.89 -19.06 9.79
C LEU A 107 -10.18 -20.41 9.92
N ASP A 108 -9.02 -20.56 9.27
CA ASP A 108 -8.21 -21.79 9.33
C ASP A 108 -7.72 -22.07 10.77
N THR A 109 -7.32 -21.02 11.50
CA THR A 109 -6.87 -21.14 12.90
C THR A 109 -8.02 -21.57 13.82
N VAL A 110 -9.22 -21.05 13.62
CA VAL A 110 -10.42 -21.43 14.40
C VAL A 110 -10.87 -22.86 14.10
N SER A 111 -10.66 -23.33 12.87
CA SER A 111 -11.05 -24.70 12.45
C SER A 111 -10.14 -25.78 13.02
N MET A 112 -8.87 -25.47 13.33
CA MET A 112 -7.89 -26.45 13.82
C MET A 112 -7.82 -26.56 15.35
N ASP A 113 -8.13 -25.49 16.07
CA ASP A 113 -8.03 -25.44 17.53
C ASP A 113 -9.20 -24.69 18.15
N GLY A 114 -10.29 -25.21 18.43
CA GLY A 114 -11.48 -24.60 19.05
C GLY A 114 -11.25 -23.54 20.17
N SER A 115 -10.17 -22.79 20.14
CA SER A 115 -9.82 -21.70 21.05
C SER A 115 -9.14 -20.56 20.27
N PRO A 116 -9.53 -19.30 20.48
CA PRO A 116 -8.87 -18.17 19.83
C PRO A 116 -7.50 -17.92 20.50
N HIS A 117 -6.48 -18.66 20.08
CA HIS A 117 -5.11 -18.30 20.43
C HIS A 117 -4.68 -17.11 19.56
N ALA A 118 -4.49 -15.98 20.21
CA ALA A 118 -3.69 -14.88 19.68
C ALA A 118 -2.28 -15.43 19.39
N THR A 119 -2.01 -15.75 18.14
CA THR A 119 -0.66 -16.03 17.68
C THR A 119 0.13 -14.73 17.81
N THR A 120 1.00 -14.68 18.79
CA THR A 120 2.07 -13.68 18.86
C THR A 120 2.91 -13.85 17.61
N PRO A 121 3.13 -12.80 16.82
CA PRO A 121 4.07 -12.86 15.74
C PRO A 121 5.48 -12.96 16.33
N ASP A 122 6.18 -14.05 16.03
CA ASP A 122 7.61 -14.13 16.25
C ASP A 122 8.31 -12.93 15.63
N ALA A 123 9.27 -12.41 16.40
CA ALA A 123 10.02 -11.22 16.06
C ALA A 123 10.82 -11.41 14.76
N VAL A 124 10.26 -11.01 13.65
CA VAL A 124 11.02 -10.80 12.43
C VAL A 124 11.53 -9.36 12.47
N MET A 125 12.84 -9.23 12.57
CA MET A 125 13.58 -7.97 12.56
C MET A 125 13.04 -7.04 11.48
N ALA A 126 12.53 -5.88 11.93
CA ALA A 126 12.16 -4.78 11.07
C ALA A 126 13.41 -4.28 10.35
N SER A 127 13.50 -4.52 9.04
CA SER A 127 14.39 -3.76 8.19
C SER A 127 13.83 -2.34 8.11
N ALA A 128 14.43 -1.44 8.87
CA ALA A 128 14.11 -0.03 8.83
C ALA A 128 14.30 0.48 7.40
N ILE A 129 13.28 1.08 6.83
CA ILE A 129 13.44 1.96 5.68
C ILE A 129 14.21 3.17 6.21
N GLU A 130 15.48 3.28 5.81
CA GLU A 130 16.33 4.42 6.10
C GLU A 130 15.68 5.68 5.54
N LEU A 131 15.13 6.50 6.43
CA LEU A 131 15.01 7.92 6.20
C LEU A 131 16.32 8.53 6.68
N SER A 132 17.24 8.69 5.74
CA SER A 132 18.47 9.45 5.96
C SER A 132 18.11 10.93 6.09
N ASP A 133 18.25 11.47 7.27
CA ASP A 133 18.64 12.88 7.40
C ASP A 133 19.59 13.06 8.57
N ALA A 134 20.51 14.01 8.44
CA ALA A 134 21.79 14.06 9.07
C ALA A 134 21.73 14.52 10.54
N SER A 135 22.61 13.92 11.39
CA SER A 135 23.09 14.35 12.72
C SER A 135 22.12 14.23 13.91
N GLU A 136 21.50 13.07 14.07
CA GLU A 136 21.01 12.65 15.38
C GLU A 136 22.06 11.74 16.05
N SER A 137 22.19 11.87 17.38
CA SER A 137 23.06 11.00 18.18
C SER A 137 22.64 9.53 17.99
N ALA A 138 23.59 8.60 18.02
CA ALA A 138 23.30 7.17 17.89
C ALA A 138 22.25 6.65 18.91
N LEU A 139 22.13 7.33 20.04
CA LEU A 139 21.12 7.05 21.05
C LEU A 139 19.73 7.48 20.59
N GLU A 140 19.60 8.68 20.02
CA GLU A 140 18.33 9.19 19.47
C GLU A 140 17.83 8.35 18.29
N GLU A 141 18.75 7.86 17.44
CA GLU A 141 18.41 6.92 16.37
C GLU A 141 17.90 5.57 16.91
N MET A 142 18.49 5.07 17.99
CA MET A 142 18.07 3.83 18.62
C MET A 142 16.70 3.98 19.28
N GLU A 143 16.46 5.06 20.01
CA GLU A 143 15.16 5.39 20.59
C GLU A 143 14.07 5.56 19.52
N ALA A 144 14.39 6.24 18.43
CA ALA A 144 13.46 6.40 17.29
C ALA A 144 13.11 5.06 16.63
N LYS A 145 14.07 4.14 16.50
CA LYS A 145 13.84 2.77 15.98
C LYS A 145 12.98 1.93 16.91
N GLU A 146 13.23 2.00 18.22
CA GLU A 146 12.44 1.30 19.24
C GLU A 146 11.00 1.82 19.25
N LEU A 147 10.82 3.13 19.26
CA LEU A 147 9.51 3.77 19.16
C LEU A 147 8.79 3.36 17.87
N GLY A 148 9.47 3.39 16.73
CA GLY A 148 8.92 2.94 15.44
C GLY A 148 8.46 1.50 15.49
N SER A 149 9.25 0.59 16.05
CA SER A 149 8.92 -0.82 16.22
C SER A 149 7.69 -1.01 17.12
N ALA A 150 7.62 -0.30 18.25
CA ALA A 150 6.48 -0.36 19.18
C ALA A 150 5.18 0.12 18.52
N ILE A 151 5.23 1.21 17.75
CA ILE A 151 4.09 1.74 16.98
C ILE A 151 3.62 0.70 15.97
N GLU A 152 4.52 0.12 15.20
CA GLU A 152 4.18 -0.89 14.20
C GLU A 152 3.58 -2.15 14.82
N GLN A 153 4.09 -2.60 15.97
CA GLN A 153 3.51 -3.72 16.72
C GLN A 153 2.09 -3.38 17.23
N ALA A 154 1.89 -2.18 17.73
CA ALA A 154 0.57 -1.73 18.17
C ALA A 154 -0.43 -1.68 17.00
N ILE A 155 0.00 -1.16 15.84
CA ILE A 155 -0.82 -1.17 14.62
C ILE A 155 -1.18 -2.60 14.20
N ALA A 156 -0.25 -3.55 14.32
CA ALA A 156 -0.48 -4.95 13.98
C ALA A 156 -1.54 -5.64 14.85
N ARG A 157 -1.80 -5.14 16.05
CA ARG A 157 -2.85 -5.64 16.96
C ARG A 157 -4.25 -5.10 16.65
N LEU A 158 -4.34 -4.01 15.88
CA LEU A 158 -5.63 -3.46 15.47
C LEU A 158 -6.39 -4.44 14.59
N ARG A 159 -7.73 -4.36 14.64
CA ARG A 159 -8.57 -5.04 13.65
C ARG A 159 -8.17 -4.61 12.22
N PRO A 160 -8.24 -5.53 11.23
CA PRO A 160 -7.83 -5.21 9.86
C PRO A 160 -8.48 -3.95 9.29
N GLU A 161 -9.77 -3.71 9.57
CA GLU A 161 -10.51 -2.54 9.08
C GLU A 161 -10.00 -1.23 9.71
N TYR A 162 -9.64 -1.24 11.00
CA TYR A 162 -9.08 -0.07 11.69
C TYR A 162 -7.66 0.19 11.21
N ARG A 163 -6.89 -0.89 11.05
CA ARG A 163 -5.52 -0.85 10.52
C ARG A 163 -5.48 -0.22 9.13
N SER A 164 -6.35 -0.66 8.21
CA SER A 164 -6.47 -0.08 6.87
C SER A 164 -6.70 1.44 6.91
N CYS A 165 -7.66 1.90 7.73
CA CYS A 165 -7.98 3.33 7.84
C CYS A 165 -6.81 4.14 8.39
N ILE A 166 -6.10 3.63 9.41
CA ILE A 166 -4.94 4.31 10.02
C ILE A 166 -3.77 4.38 9.04
N LEU A 167 -3.47 3.28 8.33
CA LEU A 167 -2.38 3.24 7.36
C LEU A 167 -2.62 4.18 6.19
N LEU A 168 -3.83 4.16 5.61
CA LEU A 168 -4.18 5.07 4.51
C LEU A 168 -4.13 6.54 4.96
N ARG A 169 -4.50 6.85 6.22
CA ARG A 169 -4.46 8.22 6.74
C ARG A 169 -3.05 8.71 7.04
N HIS A 170 -2.26 7.91 7.75
CA HIS A 170 -1.00 8.37 8.33
C HIS A 170 0.23 8.00 7.52
N VAL A 171 0.18 6.91 6.74
CA VAL A 171 1.28 6.50 5.87
C VAL A 171 1.09 7.05 4.47
N GLU A 172 -0.12 6.89 3.91
CA GLU A 172 -0.41 7.32 2.54
C GLU A 172 -0.96 8.77 2.46
N GLY A 173 -1.15 9.45 3.58
CA GLY A 173 -1.56 10.86 3.64
C GLY A 173 -2.97 11.14 3.10
N ARG A 174 -3.85 10.12 2.97
CA ARG A 174 -5.18 10.25 2.37
C ARG A 174 -6.14 11.06 3.25
N SER A 175 -7.04 11.83 2.63
CA SER A 175 -8.15 12.46 3.32
C SER A 175 -9.19 11.42 3.76
N TYR A 176 -10.09 11.78 4.68
CA TYR A 176 -11.15 10.87 5.11
C TYR A 176 -12.10 10.52 3.96
N GLU A 177 -12.34 11.46 3.07
CA GLU A 177 -13.17 11.31 1.87
C GLU A 177 -12.51 10.34 0.88
N GLU A 178 -11.21 10.49 0.66
CA GLU A 178 -10.43 9.58 -0.18
C GLU A 178 -10.40 8.15 0.41
N ILE A 179 -10.25 8.01 1.74
CA ILE A 179 -10.31 6.71 2.42
C ILE A 179 -11.71 6.09 2.27
N ALA A 180 -12.77 6.88 2.43
CA ALA A 180 -14.15 6.43 2.26
C ALA A 180 -14.38 5.87 0.84
N THR A 181 -13.89 6.58 -0.18
CA THR A 181 -13.95 6.13 -1.57
C THR A 181 -13.07 4.90 -1.81
N THR A 182 -11.85 4.89 -1.27
CA THR A 182 -10.88 3.78 -1.44
C THR A 182 -11.40 2.49 -0.82
N LEU A 183 -11.97 2.55 0.39
CA LEU A 183 -12.43 1.36 1.12
C LEU A 183 -13.90 1.02 0.87
N ASP A 184 -14.62 1.85 0.09
CA ASP A 184 -16.06 1.73 -0.15
C ASP A 184 -16.87 1.74 1.17
N LEU A 185 -16.54 2.69 2.03
CA LEU A 185 -17.15 2.86 3.34
C LEU A 185 -17.83 4.24 3.47
N PRO A 186 -18.93 4.33 4.23
CA PRO A 186 -19.48 5.64 4.60
C PRO A 186 -18.43 6.49 5.35
N LEU A 187 -18.38 7.80 5.07
CA LEU A 187 -17.44 8.73 5.72
C LEU A 187 -17.55 8.69 7.26
N GLY A 188 -18.77 8.53 7.81
CA GLY A 188 -18.99 8.37 9.24
C GLY A 188 -18.31 7.12 9.81
N THR A 189 -18.30 6.03 9.05
CA THR A 189 -17.63 4.78 9.43
C THR A 189 -16.11 4.98 9.46
N VAL A 190 -15.54 5.63 8.45
CA VAL A 190 -14.09 5.95 8.41
C VAL A 190 -13.68 6.79 9.63
N LYS A 191 -14.45 7.86 9.94
CA LYS A 191 -14.20 8.69 11.13
C LYS A 191 -14.22 7.85 12.41
N THR A 192 -15.20 6.98 12.54
CA THR A 192 -15.33 6.08 13.70
C THR A 192 -14.17 5.10 13.80
N TYR A 193 -13.75 4.49 12.69
CA TYR A 193 -12.64 3.52 12.66
C TYR A 193 -11.31 4.19 13.01
N ILE A 194 -11.03 5.37 12.46
CA ILE A 194 -9.82 6.13 12.80
C ILE A 194 -9.85 6.55 14.27
N HIS A 195 -11.00 6.99 14.80
CA HIS A 195 -11.12 7.35 16.20
C HIS A 195 -10.85 6.15 17.13
N ARG A 196 -11.48 5.00 16.86
CA ARG A 196 -11.28 3.77 17.64
C ARG A 196 -9.84 3.27 17.55
N ALA A 197 -9.25 3.27 16.35
CA ALA A 197 -7.87 2.89 16.15
C ALA A 197 -6.91 3.76 16.99
N ARG A 198 -7.09 5.08 16.98
CA ARG A 198 -6.29 5.99 17.83
C ARG A 198 -6.47 5.72 19.31
N HIS A 199 -7.68 5.39 19.74
CA HIS A 199 -7.95 5.05 21.13
C HIS A 199 -7.23 3.75 21.55
N GLU A 200 -7.25 2.73 20.69
CA GLU A 200 -6.54 1.46 20.92
C GLU A 200 -5.02 1.61 20.88
N LEU A 201 -4.48 2.55 20.07
CA LEU A 201 -3.04 2.81 19.97
C LEU A 201 -2.49 3.66 21.12
N ARG A 202 -3.33 4.46 21.78
CA ARG A 202 -2.89 5.41 22.82
C ARG A 202 -2.07 4.75 23.95
N PRO A 203 -2.48 3.62 24.56
CA PRO A 203 -1.71 2.98 25.65
C PRO A 203 -0.31 2.56 25.19
N ALA A 204 -0.17 2.06 23.97
CA ALA A 204 1.11 1.64 23.43
C ALA A 204 2.06 2.82 23.19
N LEU A 205 1.52 4.01 22.89
CA LEU A 205 2.30 5.23 22.68
C LEU A 205 2.67 5.94 23.99
N GLU A 206 1.90 5.75 25.04
CA GLU A 206 2.17 6.31 26.36
C GLU A 206 3.34 5.60 27.05
N HIS A 207 3.44 4.27 26.90
CA HIS A 207 4.54 3.47 27.48
C HIS A 207 5.90 3.68 26.80
N THR A 208 5.95 4.26 25.63
CA THR A 208 7.21 4.57 24.92
C THR A 208 7.76 5.97 25.22
N ARG A 209 7.10 6.73 26.11
CA ARG A 209 7.52 8.07 26.52
C ARG A 209 8.12 8.12 27.94
N GLU A 210 8.10 7.00 28.67
CA GLU A 210 8.74 6.82 29.96
C GLU A 210 10.12 6.15 29.82
#